data_d480241fd0ebdc59d7568a58875d2969
#
_entry.id   d480241fd0ebdc59d7568a58875d2969
#
_cell.length_a   1.000
_cell.length_b   1.000
_cell.length_c   1.000
_cell.angle_alpha   90.00
_cell.angle_beta   90.00
_cell.angle_gamma   90.00
#
_symmetry.space_group_name_H-M   'P 1'
#
loop_
_entity.id
_entity.type
_entity.pdbx_description
1 polymer ?
#
loop_
_entity_poly.entity_id
_entity_poly.type
_entity_poly.pdbx_seq_one_letter_code
_entity_poly.pdbx_strand_id
1 'polypeptide(L)'
;MAFSLRQLTLAIALCSVTTTNVFAAESAKPLRVLASLPITYGLGEVLLKGTDISLERAAPANLPGSRQTAYFTGRGAPELSKLATGADAVIGVRSLWADDPLYPIARRSNIRIIEVDAARPVDGALPGIAVQPGLNVDGLNSQPWLASNNMGRMADVMAADLVRLAPKDKPKIEANLAALKQRLLKLSADSEARLASADNLSVMSLSDHFGYLIGSLNLELIGQDPRPDAEWTPEDLKKLTATLKDNDVAVVLHHRQPSDAVKAAIAESGSHLLVLSTDAADPVAELEGNVDALLKGLSGA
;
A
#
# COMPACT_ATOMS: atom_id res chain seq x y z
N MET A 1 99.93 -12.81 29.28
CA MET A 1 99.12 -13.99 29.07
C MET A 1 97.66 -13.53 28.90
N ALA A 2 97.19 -13.55 27.70
CA ALA A 2 95.85 -13.02 27.37
C ALA A 2 94.92 -14.23 27.17
N PHE A 3 93.78 -14.24 27.82
CA PHE A 3 92.68 -15.14 27.51
C PHE A 3 91.49 -14.33 26.98
N SER A 4 91.18 -14.58 25.76
CA SER A 4 90.06 -14.01 25.01
C SER A 4 88.78 -14.78 25.39
N LEU A 5 87.78 -14.10 25.90
CA LEU A 5 86.43 -14.67 26.14
C LEU A 5 85.53 -14.32 24.89
N ARG A 6 85.21 -15.33 24.12
CA ARG A 6 84.24 -15.23 23.03
C ARG A 6 82.85 -15.29 23.62
N GLN A 7 82.07 -14.19 23.49
CA GLN A 7 80.65 -14.17 23.81
C GLN A 7 79.89 -14.79 22.67
N LEU A 8 79.14 -15.82 22.95
CA LEU A 8 78.19 -16.50 22.11
C LEU A 8 76.82 -15.85 22.32
N THR A 9 76.37 -14.98 21.39
CA THR A 9 75.05 -14.39 21.38
C THR A 9 74.06 -15.35 20.73
N LEU A 10 73.16 -15.93 21.50
CA LEU A 10 72.04 -16.79 21.07
C LEU A 10 70.85 -15.88 20.72
N ALA A 11 70.55 -15.68 19.44
CA ALA A 11 69.39 -14.96 18.97
C ALA A 11 68.16 -15.91 19.04
N ILE A 12 67.25 -15.69 19.98
CA ILE A 12 65.95 -16.36 20.04
C ILE A 12 65.02 -15.55 19.13
N ALA A 13 64.71 -16.08 17.95
CA ALA A 13 63.69 -15.56 17.08
C ALA A 13 62.30 -15.96 17.64
N LEU A 14 61.58 -15.02 18.25
CA LEU A 14 60.20 -15.19 18.71
C LEU A 14 59.27 -15.06 17.48
N CYS A 15 58.88 -16.19 16.88
CA CYS A 15 57.81 -16.20 15.88
C CYS A 15 56.48 -15.95 16.55
N SER A 16 56.01 -14.69 16.53
CA SER A 16 54.64 -14.34 16.94
C SER A 16 53.67 -14.80 15.84
N VAL A 17 53.06 -15.96 16.02
CA VAL A 17 51.94 -16.41 15.21
C VAL A 17 50.72 -15.59 15.61
N THR A 18 50.45 -14.51 14.91
CA THR A 18 49.18 -13.79 14.99
C THR A 18 48.11 -14.65 14.31
N THR A 19 47.38 -15.43 15.10
CA THR A 19 46.14 -16.05 14.67
C THR A 19 45.11 -14.93 14.47
N THR A 20 44.98 -14.45 13.24
CA THR A 20 43.83 -13.67 12.83
C THR A 20 42.61 -14.59 12.86
N ASN A 21 41.83 -14.48 13.95
CA ASN A 21 40.48 -15.02 13.97
C ASN A 21 39.68 -14.27 12.90
N VAL A 22 39.64 -14.82 11.70
CA VAL A 22 38.65 -14.47 10.71
C VAL A 22 37.33 -15.01 11.26
N PHE A 23 36.62 -14.19 12.07
CA PHE A 23 35.20 -14.41 12.26
C PHE A 23 34.60 -14.31 10.84
N ALA A 24 34.36 -15.44 10.21
CA ALA A 24 33.43 -15.51 9.10
C ALA A 24 32.13 -14.92 9.63
N ALA A 25 31.81 -13.71 9.18
CA ALA A 25 30.50 -13.12 9.43
C ALA A 25 29.52 -14.14 8.83
N GLU A 26 28.88 -14.90 9.68
CA GLU A 26 27.77 -15.78 9.31
C GLU A 26 26.81 -14.86 8.55
N SER A 27 26.65 -15.09 7.25
CA SER A 27 25.77 -14.27 6.44
C SER A 27 24.38 -14.41 7.05
N ALA A 28 23.94 -13.40 7.78
CA ALA A 28 22.66 -13.40 8.43
C ALA A 28 21.61 -13.71 7.34
N LYS A 29 20.79 -14.74 7.58
CA LYS A 29 19.72 -15.14 6.69
C LYS A 29 18.90 -13.89 6.31
N PRO A 30 18.59 -13.68 5.02
CA PRO A 30 17.76 -12.55 4.61
C PRO A 30 16.47 -12.52 5.41
N LEU A 31 16.10 -11.33 5.90
CA LEU A 31 14.82 -11.11 6.58
C LEU A 31 13.69 -11.39 5.60
N ARG A 32 12.70 -12.17 6.02
CA ARG A 32 11.56 -12.55 5.19
C ARG A 32 10.30 -11.89 5.69
N VAL A 33 9.64 -11.15 4.80
CA VAL A 33 8.42 -10.38 5.06
C VAL A 33 7.30 -10.90 4.17
N LEU A 34 6.12 -11.10 4.74
CA LEU A 34 4.91 -11.49 3.99
C LEU A 34 3.95 -10.32 3.87
N ALA A 35 3.28 -10.22 2.72
CA ALA A 35 2.14 -9.35 2.51
C ALA A 35 1.10 -10.04 1.63
N SER A 36 -0.18 -9.69 1.75
CA SER A 36 -1.24 -10.36 0.99
C SER A 36 -2.12 -9.38 0.20
N LEU A 37 -2.32 -8.17 0.70
CA LEU A 37 -3.11 -7.15 0.01
C LEU A 37 -2.27 -6.47 -1.07
N PRO A 38 -2.87 -6.07 -2.21
CA PRO A 38 -2.17 -5.34 -3.26
C PRO A 38 -1.42 -4.11 -2.73
N ILE A 39 -2.08 -3.31 -1.89
CA ILE A 39 -1.48 -2.11 -1.30
C ILE A 39 -0.25 -2.41 -0.42
N THR A 40 -0.35 -3.38 0.49
CA THR A 40 0.76 -3.69 1.41
C THR A 40 1.93 -4.36 0.68
N TYR A 41 1.62 -5.21 -0.29
CA TYR A 41 2.64 -5.84 -1.12
C TYR A 41 3.32 -4.82 -2.04
N GLY A 42 2.56 -4.01 -2.78
CA GLY A 42 3.11 -3.04 -3.72
C GLY A 42 3.94 -1.93 -3.05
N LEU A 43 3.49 -1.38 -1.91
CA LEU A 43 4.31 -0.45 -1.13
C LEU A 43 5.56 -1.14 -0.57
N GLY A 44 5.43 -2.41 -0.14
CA GLY A 44 6.56 -3.23 0.28
C GLY A 44 7.60 -3.39 -0.83
N GLU A 45 7.18 -3.70 -2.07
CA GLU A 45 8.09 -3.78 -3.22
C GLU A 45 8.84 -2.47 -3.48
N VAL A 46 8.14 -1.34 -3.39
CA VAL A 46 8.75 -0.01 -3.57
C VAL A 46 9.79 0.25 -2.48
N LEU A 47 9.43 0.07 -1.20
CA LEU A 47 10.29 0.38 -0.06
C LEU A 47 11.51 -0.55 0.05
N LEU A 48 11.33 -1.82 -0.29
CA LEU A 48 12.36 -2.87 -0.15
C LEU A 48 13.22 -3.04 -1.39
N LYS A 49 13.01 -2.25 -2.43
CA LYS A 49 13.78 -2.34 -3.68
C LYS A 49 15.28 -2.20 -3.43
N GLY A 50 16.04 -3.26 -3.80
CA GLY A 50 17.50 -3.30 -3.68
C GLY A 50 18.01 -3.44 -2.24
N THR A 51 17.18 -3.86 -1.29
CA THR A 51 17.59 -4.33 0.04
C THR A 51 17.85 -5.84 0.02
N ASP A 52 18.37 -6.37 1.14
CA ASP A 52 18.53 -7.82 1.34
C ASP A 52 17.27 -8.47 1.93
N ILE A 53 16.16 -7.74 2.04
CA ILE A 53 14.89 -8.24 2.59
C ILE A 53 14.10 -8.95 1.48
N SER A 54 13.65 -10.17 1.75
CA SER A 54 12.78 -10.93 0.85
C SER A 54 11.31 -10.60 1.16
N LEU A 55 10.61 -10.02 0.22
CA LEU A 55 9.16 -9.83 0.30
C LEU A 55 8.44 -10.95 -0.47
N GLU A 56 7.54 -11.64 0.20
CA GLU A 56 6.78 -12.75 -0.39
C GLU A 56 5.28 -12.50 -0.31
N ARG A 57 4.58 -12.81 -1.39
CA ARG A 57 3.12 -12.68 -1.44
C ARG A 57 2.46 -13.90 -0.81
N ALA A 58 1.68 -13.69 0.26
CA ALA A 58 1.01 -14.75 1.00
C ALA A 58 -0.29 -15.25 0.35
N ALA A 59 -0.88 -14.47 -0.56
CA ALA A 59 -2.10 -14.82 -1.29
C ALA A 59 -1.92 -14.60 -2.80
N PRO A 60 -2.71 -15.28 -3.67
CA PRO A 60 -2.73 -14.98 -5.10
C PRO A 60 -2.99 -13.50 -5.37
N ALA A 61 -2.29 -12.91 -6.34
CA ALA A 61 -2.34 -11.47 -6.63
C ALA A 61 -3.74 -10.96 -6.97
N ASN A 62 -4.56 -11.81 -7.58
CA ASN A 62 -5.93 -11.50 -8.00
C ASN A 62 -7.00 -11.91 -6.97
N LEU A 63 -6.59 -12.28 -5.75
CA LEU A 63 -7.55 -12.65 -4.70
C LEU A 63 -8.01 -11.40 -3.95
N PRO A 64 -9.30 -11.03 -4.02
CA PRO A 64 -9.83 -9.90 -3.29
C PRO A 64 -9.62 -10.04 -1.77
N GLY A 65 -9.37 -8.93 -1.09
CA GLY A 65 -9.18 -8.89 0.37
C GLY A 65 -10.30 -9.59 1.13
N SER A 66 -11.56 -9.35 0.74
CA SER A 66 -12.75 -9.97 1.34
C SER A 66 -12.80 -11.50 1.28
N ARG A 67 -12.03 -12.13 0.37
CA ARG A 67 -11.93 -13.58 0.23
C ARG A 67 -10.70 -14.19 0.91
N GLN A 68 -9.80 -13.36 1.45
CA GLN A 68 -8.54 -13.85 2.01
C GLN A 68 -8.73 -14.68 3.27
N THR A 69 -9.68 -14.33 4.14
CA THR A 69 -10.00 -15.12 5.33
C THR A 69 -10.40 -16.56 4.95
N ALA A 70 -11.33 -16.72 4.01
CA ALA A 70 -11.74 -18.04 3.54
C ALA A 70 -10.60 -18.80 2.83
N TYR A 71 -9.74 -18.09 2.12
CA TYR A 71 -8.57 -18.69 1.47
C TYR A 71 -7.57 -19.19 2.51
N PHE A 72 -7.18 -18.40 3.47
CA PHE A 72 -6.18 -18.75 4.49
C PHE A 72 -6.66 -19.77 5.52
N THR A 73 -7.97 -19.89 5.73
CA THR A 73 -8.55 -20.96 6.58
C THR A 73 -8.89 -22.22 5.81
N GLY A 74 -8.87 -22.18 4.47
CA GLY A 74 -9.16 -23.29 3.59
C GLY A 74 -7.95 -23.72 2.75
N ARG A 75 -8.08 -23.61 1.43
CA ARG A 75 -7.09 -24.15 0.47
C ARG A 75 -5.69 -23.54 0.58
N GLY A 76 -5.57 -22.30 1.04
CA GLY A 76 -4.29 -21.58 1.22
C GLY A 76 -3.62 -21.83 2.57
N ALA A 77 -4.30 -22.51 3.53
CA ALA A 77 -3.78 -22.71 4.87
C ALA A 77 -2.43 -23.43 4.93
N PRO A 78 -2.18 -24.53 4.18
CA PRO A 78 -0.88 -25.21 4.21
C PRO A 78 0.25 -24.33 3.70
N GLU A 79 0.02 -23.56 2.63
CA GLU A 79 1.03 -22.68 2.05
C GLU A 79 1.34 -21.51 2.99
N LEU A 80 0.31 -20.85 3.55
CA LEU A 80 0.52 -19.79 4.54
C LEU A 80 1.29 -20.31 5.76
N SER A 81 0.97 -21.49 6.27
CA SER A 81 1.70 -22.10 7.39
C SER A 81 3.19 -22.30 7.08
N LYS A 82 3.50 -22.80 5.87
CA LYS A 82 4.86 -22.99 5.39
C LYS A 82 5.61 -21.63 5.27
N LEU A 83 5.00 -20.64 4.65
CA LEU A 83 5.58 -19.29 4.51
C LEU A 83 5.82 -18.66 5.88
N ALA A 84 4.82 -18.69 6.76
CA ALA A 84 4.85 -18.07 8.09
C ALA A 84 5.91 -18.69 9.00
N THR A 85 6.14 -20.01 8.94
CA THR A 85 7.18 -20.68 9.74
C THR A 85 8.57 -20.09 9.52
N GLY A 86 8.86 -19.63 8.31
CA GLY A 86 10.15 -19.04 7.96
C GLY A 86 10.15 -17.52 7.87
N ALA A 87 9.03 -16.85 8.10
CA ALA A 87 8.90 -15.40 7.99
C ALA A 87 9.25 -14.72 9.32
N ASP A 88 9.82 -13.51 9.23
CA ASP A 88 10.17 -12.68 10.36
C ASP A 88 9.07 -11.65 10.65
N ALA A 89 8.39 -11.16 9.59
CA ALA A 89 7.31 -10.19 9.72
C ALA A 89 6.20 -10.39 8.68
N VAL A 90 5.06 -9.79 8.95
CA VAL A 90 3.96 -9.59 8.01
C VAL A 90 3.60 -8.12 7.92
N ILE A 91 3.20 -7.65 6.73
CA ILE A 91 2.65 -6.31 6.53
C ILE A 91 1.15 -6.43 6.30
N GLY A 92 0.37 -5.78 7.14
CA GLY A 92 -1.08 -5.75 7.10
C GLY A 92 -1.65 -4.35 7.34
N VAL A 93 -2.97 -4.26 7.50
CA VAL A 93 -3.71 -3.02 7.73
C VAL A 93 -4.78 -3.18 8.83
N ARG A 94 -4.51 -3.97 9.85
CA ARG A 94 -5.52 -4.36 10.86
C ARG A 94 -6.12 -3.19 11.63
N SER A 95 -5.40 -2.10 11.80
CA SER A 95 -5.94 -0.89 12.42
C SER A 95 -7.03 -0.21 11.58
N LEU A 96 -7.07 -0.47 10.25
CA LEU A 96 -8.11 0.00 9.33
C LEU A 96 -9.17 -1.06 9.07
N TRP A 97 -8.72 -2.27 8.89
CA TRP A 97 -9.57 -3.42 8.60
C TRP A 97 -9.27 -4.52 9.63
N ALA A 98 -10.07 -4.53 10.69
CA ALA A 98 -9.88 -5.44 11.83
C ALA A 98 -9.88 -6.93 11.43
N ASP A 99 -10.55 -7.25 10.32
CA ASP A 99 -10.67 -8.60 9.76
C ASP A 99 -9.52 -8.97 8.81
N ASP A 100 -8.46 -8.14 8.67
CA ASP A 100 -7.26 -8.53 7.91
C ASP A 100 -6.69 -9.82 8.51
N PRO A 101 -6.76 -10.95 7.77
CA PRO A 101 -6.52 -12.28 8.33
C PRO A 101 -5.05 -12.65 8.38
N LEU A 102 -4.15 -11.91 7.70
CA LEU A 102 -2.78 -12.38 7.47
C LEU A 102 -2.03 -12.59 8.77
N TYR A 103 -1.92 -11.57 9.61
CA TYR A 103 -1.16 -11.67 10.86
C TYR A 103 -1.74 -12.68 11.84
N PRO A 104 -3.05 -12.65 12.19
CA PRO A 104 -3.59 -13.58 13.19
C PRO A 104 -3.50 -15.04 12.75
N ILE A 105 -3.53 -15.34 11.44
CA ILE A 105 -3.41 -16.71 10.94
C ILE A 105 -1.92 -17.11 10.84
N ALA A 106 -1.04 -16.26 10.31
CA ALA A 106 0.39 -16.53 10.24
C ALA A 106 1.01 -16.77 11.63
N ARG A 107 0.57 -16.01 12.64
CA ARG A 107 1.03 -16.14 14.02
C ARG A 107 0.75 -17.52 14.63
N ARG A 108 -0.25 -18.25 14.16
CA ARG A 108 -0.52 -19.62 14.62
C ARG A 108 0.62 -20.58 14.28
N SER A 109 1.31 -20.34 13.17
CA SER A 109 2.46 -21.15 12.73
C SER A 109 3.81 -20.61 13.22
N ASN A 110 3.88 -19.31 13.55
CA ASN A 110 5.09 -18.66 14.03
C ASN A 110 4.75 -17.58 15.06
N ILE A 111 4.81 -17.90 16.34
CA ILE A 111 4.48 -16.96 17.43
C ILE A 111 5.42 -15.74 17.49
N ARG A 112 6.61 -15.83 16.88
CA ARG A 112 7.63 -14.77 16.86
C ARG A 112 7.46 -13.80 15.69
N ILE A 113 6.54 -14.08 14.77
CA ILE A 113 6.32 -13.22 13.61
C ILE A 113 5.87 -11.82 14.05
N ILE A 114 6.47 -10.79 13.49
CA ILE A 114 6.19 -9.40 13.85
C ILE A 114 5.12 -8.84 12.92
N GLU A 115 4.18 -8.09 13.46
CA GLU A 115 3.19 -7.35 12.68
C GLU A 115 3.73 -5.94 12.37
N VAL A 116 3.74 -5.59 11.08
CA VAL A 116 3.88 -4.23 10.58
C VAL A 116 2.49 -3.78 10.12
N ASP A 117 1.82 -2.94 10.91
CA ASP A 117 0.53 -2.38 10.53
C ASP A 117 0.75 -1.09 9.75
N ALA A 118 0.51 -1.12 8.43
CA ALA A 118 0.83 -0.02 7.53
C ALA A 118 0.05 1.29 7.83
N ALA A 119 -0.99 1.23 8.65
CA ALA A 119 -1.81 2.40 8.96
C ALA A 119 -1.62 2.93 10.39
N ARG A 120 -0.95 2.16 11.25
CA ARG A 120 -0.76 2.50 12.66
C ARG A 120 0.73 2.49 13.02
N PRO A 121 1.33 3.66 13.22
CA PRO A 121 2.72 3.73 13.65
C PRO A 121 2.90 3.16 15.07
N VAL A 122 3.95 2.38 15.26
CA VAL A 122 4.41 1.97 16.60
C VAL A 122 5.02 3.16 17.33
N ASP A 123 5.66 4.06 16.58
CA ASP A 123 6.26 5.27 17.11
C ASP A 123 5.24 6.42 17.13
N GLY A 124 4.92 6.92 18.33
CA GLY A 124 3.99 8.05 18.49
C GLY A 124 4.47 9.38 17.87
N ALA A 125 5.73 9.45 17.40
CA ALA A 125 6.25 10.62 16.67
C ALA A 125 5.74 10.69 15.22
N LEU A 126 5.30 9.56 14.65
CA LEU A 126 4.74 9.53 13.30
C LEU A 126 3.22 9.73 13.35
N PRO A 127 2.66 10.56 12.46
CA PRO A 127 1.21 10.67 12.33
C PRO A 127 0.63 9.39 11.71
N GLY A 128 -0.51 8.94 12.21
CA GLY A 128 -1.31 7.93 11.56
C GLY A 128 -1.93 8.45 10.26
N ILE A 129 -2.57 7.56 9.50
CA ILE A 129 -3.33 7.98 8.32
C ILE A 129 -4.60 8.73 8.71
N ALA A 130 -5.05 9.63 7.85
CA ALA A 130 -6.35 10.27 8.00
C ALA A 130 -7.46 9.28 7.61
N VAL A 131 -8.47 9.13 8.45
CA VAL A 131 -9.62 8.25 8.21
C VAL A 131 -10.88 9.06 7.96
N GLN A 132 -11.74 8.55 7.08
CA GLN A 132 -13.05 9.15 6.75
C GLN A 132 -14.15 8.15 7.12
N PRO A 133 -15.33 8.64 7.59
CA PRO A 133 -16.49 7.78 7.79
C PRO A 133 -16.88 7.09 6.49
N GLY A 134 -17.27 5.81 6.58
CA GLY A 134 -17.92 5.10 5.49
C GLY A 134 -19.42 5.35 5.43
N LEU A 135 -20.08 4.75 4.45
CA LEU A 135 -21.54 4.83 4.30
C LEU A 135 -22.29 4.12 5.43
N ASN A 136 -21.68 3.12 6.05
CA ASN A 136 -22.25 2.43 7.22
C ASN A 136 -21.91 3.21 8.50
N VAL A 137 -22.85 3.28 9.43
CA VAL A 137 -22.75 4.06 10.67
C VAL A 137 -21.49 3.77 11.48
N ASP A 138 -21.04 2.50 11.47
CA ASP A 138 -19.88 2.02 12.21
C ASP A 138 -18.69 1.69 11.29
N GLY A 139 -18.77 2.00 10.00
CA GLY A 139 -17.75 1.68 9.01
C GLY A 139 -16.84 2.86 8.69
N LEU A 140 -15.59 2.54 8.36
CA LEU A 140 -14.68 3.49 7.72
C LEU A 140 -14.79 3.34 6.21
N ASN A 141 -14.61 4.46 5.50
CA ASN A 141 -14.50 4.43 4.06
C ASN A 141 -13.35 3.50 3.65
N SER A 142 -13.57 2.70 2.62
CA SER A 142 -12.55 1.78 2.13
C SER A 142 -11.46 2.50 1.34
N GLN A 143 -10.29 1.89 1.25
CA GLN A 143 -9.18 2.31 0.39
C GLN A 143 -8.60 3.71 0.68
N PRO A 144 -8.16 3.99 1.90
CA PRO A 144 -7.55 5.27 2.26
C PRO A 144 -6.28 5.59 1.46
N TRP A 145 -5.63 4.59 0.89
CA TRP A 145 -4.45 4.73 0.04
C TRP A 145 -4.73 5.37 -1.34
N LEU A 146 -6.00 5.53 -1.73
CA LEU A 146 -6.37 6.30 -2.92
C LEU A 146 -6.23 7.82 -2.73
N ALA A 147 -5.80 8.26 -1.55
CA ALA A 147 -5.31 9.62 -1.32
C ALA A 147 -3.78 9.62 -1.23
N SER A 148 -3.10 10.45 -2.02
CA SER A 148 -1.63 10.52 -2.09
C SER A 148 -0.96 10.77 -0.73
N ASN A 149 -1.56 11.63 0.11
CA ASN A 149 -1.08 11.91 1.47
C ASN A 149 -1.19 10.69 2.39
N ASN A 150 -2.27 9.91 2.32
CA ASN A 150 -2.43 8.70 3.11
C ASN A 150 -1.47 7.60 2.63
N MET A 151 -1.32 7.42 1.33
CA MET A 151 -0.34 6.48 0.78
C MET A 151 1.08 6.82 1.25
N GLY A 152 1.45 8.10 1.24
CA GLY A 152 2.73 8.58 1.77
C GLY A 152 2.91 8.28 3.26
N ARG A 153 1.86 8.47 4.07
CA ARG A 153 1.89 8.14 5.51
C ARG A 153 1.98 6.64 5.77
N MET A 154 1.26 5.82 5.01
CA MET A 154 1.41 4.35 5.07
C MET A 154 2.85 3.93 4.77
N ALA A 155 3.47 4.53 3.76
CA ALA A 155 4.86 4.27 3.43
C ALA A 155 5.83 4.73 4.55
N ASP A 156 5.59 5.88 5.19
CA ASP A 156 6.37 6.34 6.36
C ASP A 156 6.30 5.31 7.50
N VAL A 157 5.11 4.83 7.84
CA VAL A 157 4.88 3.84 8.91
C VAL A 157 5.59 2.53 8.59
N MET A 158 5.37 1.99 7.39
CA MET A 158 6.01 0.76 6.94
C MET A 158 7.54 0.88 6.94
N ALA A 159 8.09 1.97 6.40
CA ALA A 159 9.53 2.19 6.35
C ALA A 159 10.17 2.26 7.74
N ALA A 160 9.53 2.94 8.69
CA ALA A 160 10.02 3.04 10.06
C ALA A 160 10.11 1.66 10.73
N ASP A 161 9.10 0.81 10.57
CA ASP A 161 9.08 -0.52 11.14
C ASP A 161 10.05 -1.48 10.43
N LEU A 162 10.14 -1.41 9.10
CA LEU A 162 11.10 -2.19 8.32
C LEU A 162 12.56 -1.82 8.66
N VAL A 163 12.85 -0.54 8.91
CA VAL A 163 14.18 -0.09 9.38
C VAL A 163 14.50 -0.66 10.76
N ARG A 164 13.52 -0.76 11.67
CA ARG A 164 13.72 -1.40 13.00
C ARG A 164 14.06 -2.88 12.86
N LEU A 165 13.40 -3.56 11.91
CA LEU A 165 13.64 -4.98 11.63
C LEU A 165 14.98 -5.23 10.94
N ALA A 166 15.39 -4.34 10.04
CA ALA A 166 16.62 -4.43 9.25
C ALA A 166 17.44 -3.13 9.27
N PRO A 167 18.10 -2.78 10.37
CA PRO A 167 18.84 -1.52 10.49
C PRO A 167 19.95 -1.34 9.44
N LYS A 168 20.53 -2.43 8.95
CA LYS A 168 21.54 -2.41 7.88
C LYS A 168 21.00 -1.90 6.55
N ASP A 169 19.73 -2.11 6.27
CA ASP A 169 19.06 -1.70 5.04
C ASP A 169 18.46 -0.28 5.13
N LYS A 170 18.56 0.38 6.30
CA LYS A 170 18.03 1.73 6.55
C LYS A 170 18.33 2.73 5.43
N PRO A 171 19.58 2.92 4.96
CA PRO A 171 19.87 3.94 3.95
C PRO A 171 19.09 3.68 2.65
N LYS A 172 18.88 2.42 2.29
CA LYS A 172 18.16 2.04 1.07
C LYS A 172 16.66 2.25 1.22
N ILE A 173 16.09 1.81 2.34
CA ILE A 173 14.67 1.99 2.64
C ILE A 173 14.32 3.48 2.68
N GLU A 174 15.12 4.31 3.36
CA GLU A 174 14.90 5.76 3.43
C GLU A 174 15.04 6.46 2.07
N ALA A 175 15.99 6.03 1.22
CA ALA A 175 16.11 6.56 -0.13
C ALA A 175 14.89 6.21 -1.00
N ASN A 176 14.40 4.96 -0.92
CA ASN A 176 13.21 4.51 -1.63
C ASN A 176 11.94 5.27 -1.14
N LEU A 177 11.81 5.46 0.17
CA LEU A 177 10.72 6.24 0.77
C LEU A 177 10.76 7.70 0.28
N ALA A 178 11.93 8.34 0.27
CA ALA A 178 12.08 9.70 -0.21
C ALA A 178 11.67 9.84 -1.68
N ALA A 179 12.08 8.91 -2.53
CA ALA A 179 11.70 8.88 -3.94
C ALA A 179 10.18 8.72 -4.12
N LEU A 180 9.56 7.81 -3.37
CA LEU A 180 8.09 7.62 -3.38
C LEU A 180 7.38 8.91 -2.95
N LYS A 181 7.80 9.54 -1.86
CA LYS A 181 7.18 10.79 -1.36
C LYS A 181 7.30 11.93 -2.37
N GLN A 182 8.43 12.07 -3.05
CA GLN A 182 8.58 13.05 -4.12
C GLN A 182 7.62 12.78 -5.29
N ARG A 183 7.43 11.51 -5.67
CA ARG A 183 6.48 11.11 -6.72
C ARG A 183 5.04 11.47 -6.34
N LEU A 184 4.63 11.17 -5.09
CA LEU A 184 3.30 11.50 -4.59
C LEU A 184 3.07 13.01 -4.45
N LEU A 185 4.08 13.76 -4.00
CA LEU A 185 4.01 15.22 -3.92
C LEU A 185 3.85 15.85 -5.30
N LYS A 186 4.61 15.35 -6.29
CA LYS A 186 4.47 15.80 -7.68
C LYS A 186 3.07 15.52 -8.20
N LEU A 187 2.52 14.31 -7.96
CA LEU A 187 1.16 13.95 -8.36
C LEU A 187 0.15 14.95 -7.76
N SER A 188 0.25 15.28 -6.48
CA SER A 188 -0.65 16.25 -5.83
C SER A 188 -0.54 17.63 -6.46
N ALA A 189 0.68 18.16 -6.64
CA ALA A 189 0.91 19.48 -7.21
C ALA A 189 0.41 19.58 -8.66
N ASP A 190 0.71 18.57 -9.49
CA ASP A 190 0.23 18.52 -10.88
C ASP A 190 -1.31 18.43 -10.94
N SER A 191 -1.93 17.71 -10.01
CA SER A 191 -3.38 17.58 -9.92
C SER A 191 -4.04 18.91 -9.54
N GLU A 192 -3.53 19.59 -8.51
CA GLU A 192 -4.03 20.89 -8.08
C GLU A 192 -3.94 21.93 -9.21
N ALA A 193 -2.82 21.97 -9.94
CA ALA A 193 -2.64 22.88 -11.06
C ALA A 193 -3.65 22.63 -12.19
N ARG A 194 -3.96 21.37 -12.50
CA ARG A 194 -4.96 21.02 -13.52
C ARG A 194 -6.39 21.29 -13.07
N LEU A 195 -6.73 20.99 -11.81
CA LEU A 195 -8.05 21.23 -11.24
C LEU A 195 -8.37 22.73 -11.14
N ALA A 196 -7.35 23.56 -10.89
CA ALA A 196 -7.53 25.01 -10.85
C ALA A 196 -8.03 25.63 -12.17
N SER A 197 -7.90 24.90 -13.28
CA SER A 197 -8.40 25.31 -14.62
C SER A 197 -9.65 24.56 -15.09
N ALA A 198 -10.20 23.67 -14.27
CA ALA A 198 -11.42 22.95 -14.61
C ALA A 198 -12.66 23.79 -14.25
N ASP A 199 -13.60 23.89 -15.17
CA ASP A 199 -14.83 24.66 -14.99
C ASP A 199 -15.85 23.97 -14.11
N ASN A 200 -15.83 22.62 -14.06
CA ASN A 200 -16.75 21.81 -13.30
C ASN A 200 -16.02 20.69 -12.54
N LEU A 201 -16.18 20.66 -11.21
CA LEU A 201 -15.56 19.68 -10.32
C LEU A 201 -16.58 18.72 -9.70
N SER A 202 -17.84 18.74 -10.18
CA SER A 202 -18.93 17.94 -9.64
C SER A 202 -18.80 16.47 -10.06
N VAL A 203 -18.88 15.59 -9.07
CA VAL A 203 -18.79 14.14 -9.28
C VAL A 203 -19.90 13.40 -8.53
N MET A 204 -20.32 12.28 -9.06
CA MET A 204 -21.16 11.30 -8.37
C MET A 204 -20.42 9.97 -8.30
N SER A 205 -20.48 9.25 -7.18
CA SER A 205 -19.86 7.95 -7.05
C SER A 205 -20.90 6.83 -6.94
N LEU A 206 -20.86 5.90 -7.89
CA LEU A 206 -21.61 4.64 -7.79
C LEU A 206 -20.77 3.53 -7.15
N SER A 207 -19.85 3.93 -6.27
CA SER A 207 -18.93 3.06 -5.55
C SER A 207 -18.61 3.66 -4.17
N ASP A 208 -18.36 2.81 -3.19
CA ASP A 208 -17.87 3.19 -1.86
C ASP A 208 -16.33 3.29 -1.77
N HIS A 209 -15.62 3.09 -2.88
CA HIS A 209 -14.17 3.03 -2.90
C HIS A 209 -13.48 4.40 -3.03
N PHE A 210 -14.14 5.42 -3.58
CA PHE A 210 -13.46 6.63 -4.04
C PHE A 210 -13.54 7.84 -3.11
N GLY A 211 -14.12 7.69 -1.92
CA GLY A 211 -14.28 8.83 -1.00
C GLY A 211 -12.97 9.54 -0.67
N TYR A 212 -11.88 8.78 -0.45
CA TYR A 212 -10.56 9.36 -0.20
C TYR A 212 -9.94 10.04 -1.44
N LEU A 213 -10.14 9.46 -2.63
CA LEU A 213 -9.69 10.07 -3.88
C LEU A 213 -10.42 11.40 -4.11
N ILE A 214 -11.74 11.40 -4.02
CA ILE A 214 -12.61 12.59 -4.17
C ILE A 214 -12.21 13.67 -3.17
N GLY A 215 -12.08 13.31 -1.90
CA GLY A 215 -11.70 14.26 -0.84
C GLY A 215 -10.27 14.78 -0.99
N SER A 216 -9.31 13.96 -1.45
CA SER A 216 -7.93 14.40 -1.63
C SER A 216 -7.73 15.35 -2.81
N LEU A 217 -8.63 15.30 -3.78
CA LEU A 217 -8.65 16.20 -4.94
C LEU A 217 -9.64 17.37 -4.75
N ASN A 218 -10.26 17.47 -3.57
CA ASN A 218 -11.24 18.51 -3.23
C ASN A 218 -12.36 18.66 -4.28
N LEU A 219 -12.87 17.52 -4.78
CA LEU A 219 -13.96 17.50 -5.73
C LEU A 219 -15.30 17.64 -5.02
N GLU A 220 -16.30 18.17 -5.72
CA GLU A 220 -17.66 18.30 -5.23
C GLU A 220 -18.43 16.99 -5.40
N LEU A 221 -18.60 16.23 -4.31
CA LEU A 221 -19.39 15.00 -4.30
C LEU A 221 -20.88 15.29 -4.18
N ILE A 222 -21.61 15.18 -5.29
CA ILE A 222 -23.06 15.41 -5.35
C ILE A 222 -23.84 14.28 -4.66
N GLY A 223 -23.35 13.03 -4.78
CA GLY A 223 -23.99 11.88 -4.15
C GLY A 223 -23.18 10.61 -4.29
N GLN A 224 -23.55 9.62 -3.46
CA GLN A 224 -22.93 8.31 -3.48
C GLN A 224 -24.01 7.22 -3.41
N ASP A 225 -23.96 6.26 -4.35
CA ASP A 225 -24.91 5.14 -4.38
C ASP A 225 -24.23 3.86 -4.86
N PRO A 226 -23.60 3.07 -3.96
CA PRO A 226 -22.81 1.88 -4.29
C PRO A 226 -23.66 0.61 -4.46
N ARG A 227 -24.99 0.75 -4.66
CA ARG A 227 -25.85 -0.41 -4.79
C ARG A 227 -25.41 -1.35 -5.93
N PRO A 228 -25.67 -2.66 -5.81
CA PRO A 228 -25.43 -3.62 -6.88
C PRO A 228 -26.27 -3.31 -8.13
N ASP A 229 -25.73 -3.60 -9.32
CA ASP A 229 -26.40 -3.36 -10.59
C ASP A 229 -27.79 -3.99 -10.70
N ALA A 230 -27.99 -5.14 -10.08
CA ALA A 230 -29.27 -5.84 -10.09
C ALA A 230 -30.39 -5.15 -9.29
N GLU A 231 -30.04 -4.17 -8.46
CA GLU A 231 -30.98 -3.44 -7.60
C GLU A 231 -31.48 -2.13 -8.25
N TRP A 232 -30.95 -1.76 -9.42
CA TRP A 232 -31.41 -0.57 -10.15
C TRP A 232 -32.76 -0.82 -10.83
N THR A 233 -33.82 -0.22 -10.30
CA THR A 233 -35.14 -0.22 -10.93
C THR A 233 -35.21 0.85 -12.05
N PRO A 234 -36.16 0.74 -12.99
CA PRO A 234 -36.39 1.81 -14.01
C PRO A 234 -36.67 3.19 -13.42
N GLU A 235 -37.28 3.25 -12.22
CA GLU A 235 -37.53 4.49 -11.48
C GLU A 235 -36.22 5.06 -10.92
N ASP A 236 -35.36 4.22 -10.32
CA ASP A 236 -34.04 4.63 -9.82
C ASP A 236 -33.17 5.18 -10.93
N LEU A 237 -33.17 4.55 -12.13
CA LEU A 237 -32.43 5.02 -13.29
C LEU A 237 -32.90 6.40 -13.75
N LYS A 238 -34.22 6.64 -13.78
CA LYS A 238 -34.77 7.97 -14.10
C LYS A 238 -34.33 8.99 -13.07
N LYS A 239 -34.37 8.63 -11.78
CA LYS A 239 -33.94 9.50 -10.70
C LYS A 239 -32.43 9.79 -10.79
N LEU A 240 -31.63 8.79 -11.12
CA LEU A 240 -30.18 8.97 -11.37
C LEU A 240 -29.96 9.99 -12.48
N THR A 241 -30.59 9.79 -13.66
CA THR A 241 -30.48 10.73 -14.82
C THR A 241 -30.89 12.15 -14.40
N ALA A 242 -32.01 12.30 -13.68
CA ALA A 242 -32.46 13.61 -13.21
C ALA A 242 -31.46 14.26 -12.25
N THR A 243 -30.98 13.50 -11.23
CA THR A 243 -29.99 13.99 -10.27
C THR A 243 -28.70 14.46 -10.97
N LEU A 244 -28.22 13.70 -11.96
CA LEU A 244 -27.02 14.05 -12.70
C LEU A 244 -27.21 15.33 -13.52
N LYS A 245 -28.36 15.48 -14.19
CA LYS A 245 -28.70 16.68 -14.97
C LYS A 245 -28.92 17.93 -14.11
N ASP A 246 -29.70 17.79 -13.03
CA ASP A 246 -30.09 18.90 -12.17
C ASP A 246 -28.88 19.50 -11.41
N ASN A 247 -27.85 18.71 -11.20
CA ASN A 247 -26.61 19.14 -10.52
C ASN A 247 -25.43 19.30 -11.48
N ASP A 248 -25.64 19.25 -12.78
CA ASP A 248 -24.59 19.38 -13.79
C ASP A 248 -23.35 18.49 -13.48
N VAL A 249 -23.61 17.21 -13.17
CA VAL A 249 -22.53 16.30 -12.76
C VAL A 249 -21.62 16.00 -13.94
N ALA A 250 -20.35 16.42 -13.83
CA ALA A 250 -19.36 16.20 -14.88
C ALA A 250 -19.00 14.72 -15.04
N VAL A 251 -18.73 14.04 -13.92
CA VAL A 251 -18.18 12.69 -13.92
C VAL A 251 -18.91 11.78 -12.94
N VAL A 252 -19.22 10.55 -13.40
CA VAL A 252 -19.72 9.46 -12.57
C VAL A 252 -18.63 8.41 -12.40
N LEU A 253 -18.27 8.11 -11.14
CA LEU A 253 -17.21 7.18 -10.79
C LEU A 253 -17.75 5.78 -10.47
N HIS A 254 -17.12 4.74 -11.00
CA HIS A 254 -17.40 3.35 -10.67
C HIS A 254 -16.10 2.53 -10.60
N HIS A 255 -16.06 1.47 -9.78
CA HIS A 255 -14.91 0.56 -9.69
C HIS A 255 -14.96 -0.65 -10.63
N ARG A 256 -16.07 -0.78 -11.38
CA ARG A 256 -16.29 -1.83 -12.37
C ARG A 256 -17.22 -1.31 -13.47
N GLN A 257 -17.29 -2.02 -14.57
CA GLN A 257 -18.26 -1.70 -15.64
C GLN A 257 -19.67 -1.93 -15.11
N PRO A 258 -20.52 -0.91 -15.04
CA PRO A 258 -21.91 -1.07 -14.64
C PRO A 258 -22.74 -1.69 -15.77
N SER A 259 -24.00 -2.04 -15.46
CA SER A 259 -24.96 -2.57 -16.43
C SER A 259 -25.23 -1.58 -17.56
N ASP A 260 -25.68 -2.09 -18.70
CA ASP A 260 -26.00 -1.23 -19.85
C ASP A 260 -27.11 -0.23 -19.55
N ALA A 261 -28.05 -0.58 -18.67
CA ALA A 261 -29.10 0.33 -18.22
C ALA A 261 -28.54 1.51 -17.41
N VAL A 262 -27.59 1.26 -16.49
CA VAL A 262 -26.92 2.33 -15.73
C VAL A 262 -26.05 3.19 -16.67
N LYS A 263 -25.31 2.58 -17.59
CA LYS A 263 -24.55 3.33 -18.61
C LYS A 263 -25.44 4.25 -19.46
N ALA A 264 -26.59 3.74 -19.90
CA ALA A 264 -27.54 4.51 -20.68
C ALA A 264 -28.09 5.71 -19.88
N ALA A 265 -28.43 5.52 -18.61
CA ALA A 265 -28.91 6.59 -17.74
C ALA A 265 -27.84 7.69 -17.52
N ILE A 266 -26.57 7.30 -17.34
CA ILE A 266 -25.45 8.24 -17.24
C ILE A 266 -25.25 8.98 -18.57
N ALA A 267 -25.22 8.27 -19.70
CA ALA A 267 -25.04 8.88 -21.01
C ALA A 267 -26.19 9.86 -21.37
N GLU A 268 -27.42 9.52 -20.98
CA GLU A 268 -28.58 10.40 -21.17
C GLU A 268 -28.46 11.70 -20.37
N SER A 269 -27.77 11.71 -19.24
CA SER A 269 -27.55 12.93 -18.44
C SER A 269 -26.52 13.87 -19.05
N GLY A 270 -25.64 13.39 -19.92
CA GLY A 270 -24.48 14.12 -20.42
C GLY A 270 -23.23 13.93 -19.59
N SER A 271 -23.31 13.26 -18.44
CA SER A 271 -22.16 12.99 -17.56
C SER A 271 -21.22 11.92 -18.15
N HIS A 272 -19.95 11.99 -17.81
CA HIS A 272 -18.94 11.00 -18.22
C HIS A 272 -18.80 9.87 -17.20
N LEU A 273 -19.01 8.61 -17.61
CA LEU A 273 -18.69 7.45 -16.78
C LEU A 273 -17.18 7.18 -16.78
N LEU A 274 -16.57 7.18 -15.62
CA LEU A 274 -15.20 6.71 -15.42
C LEU A 274 -15.17 5.43 -14.58
N VAL A 275 -14.55 4.38 -15.12
CA VAL A 275 -14.28 3.15 -14.39
C VAL A 275 -12.82 3.17 -13.94
N LEU A 276 -12.62 3.32 -12.63
CA LEU A 276 -11.32 3.44 -12.01
C LEU A 276 -10.90 2.11 -11.37
N SER A 277 -9.59 1.87 -11.35
CA SER A 277 -9.01 0.67 -10.73
C SER A 277 -8.89 0.82 -9.20
N THR A 278 -8.92 -0.31 -8.47
CA THR A 278 -8.89 -0.29 -6.99
C THR A 278 -7.95 -1.30 -6.32
N ASP A 279 -7.43 -2.27 -7.06
CA ASP A 279 -6.65 -3.38 -6.52
C ASP A 279 -5.49 -3.79 -7.45
N ALA A 280 -4.87 -2.83 -8.14
CA ALA A 280 -3.74 -3.11 -9.01
C ALA A 280 -2.49 -3.56 -8.22
N ALA A 281 -1.64 -4.31 -8.89
CA ALA A 281 -0.40 -4.81 -8.29
C ALA A 281 0.59 -3.68 -7.92
N ASP A 282 0.60 -2.59 -8.68
CA ASP A 282 1.33 -1.36 -8.39
C ASP A 282 0.34 -0.27 -7.93
N PRO A 283 0.17 -0.06 -6.62
CA PRO A 283 -0.80 0.89 -6.09
C PRO A 283 -0.42 2.36 -6.38
N VAL A 284 0.85 2.64 -6.62
CA VAL A 284 1.30 4.02 -6.96
C VAL A 284 0.92 4.35 -8.39
N ALA A 285 1.21 3.45 -9.33
CA ALA A 285 0.80 3.60 -10.72
C ALA A 285 -0.73 3.60 -10.87
N GLU A 286 -1.44 2.81 -10.06
CA GLU A 286 -2.90 2.82 -9.98
C GLU A 286 -3.45 4.19 -9.57
N LEU A 287 -2.92 4.76 -8.48
CA LEU A 287 -3.33 6.09 -8.03
C LEU A 287 -3.07 7.16 -9.09
N GLU A 288 -1.89 7.15 -9.71
CA GLU A 288 -1.55 8.09 -10.79
C GLU A 288 -2.49 7.94 -11.99
N GLY A 289 -2.78 6.70 -12.40
CA GLY A 289 -3.69 6.41 -13.51
C GLY A 289 -5.12 6.85 -13.21
N ASN A 290 -5.61 6.62 -12.01
CA ASN A 290 -6.94 7.05 -11.56
C ASN A 290 -7.06 8.58 -11.54
N VAL A 291 -6.06 9.26 -10.97
CA VAL A 291 -6.01 10.73 -10.96
C VAL A 291 -5.97 11.29 -12.38
N ASP A 292 -5.12 10.76 -13.25
CA ASP A 292 -5.01 11.22 -14.63
C ASP A 292 -6.32 11.01 -15.42
N ALA A 293 -6.96 9.85 -15.26
CA ALA A 293 -8.26 9.55 -15.88
C ALA A 293 -9.35 10.55 -15.41
N LEU A 294 -9.38 10.82 -14.11
CA LEU A 294 -10.34 11.73 -13.51
C LEU A 294 -10.14 13.18 -14.00
N LEU A 295 -8.89 13.65 -14.00
CA LEU A 295 -8.55 14.98 -14.50
C LEU A 295 -8.87 15.16 -15.99
N LYS A 296 -8.68 14.13 -16.80
CA LYS A 296 -9.10 14.12 -18.21
C LYS A 296 -10.61 14.18 -18.35
N GLY A 297 -11.33 13.39 -17.54
CA GLY A 297 -12.79 13.40 -17.55
C GLY A 297 -13.39 14.77 -17.21
N LEU A 298 -12.83 15.43 -16.20
CA LEU A 298 -13.26 16.77 -15.77
C LEU A 298 -12.87 17.89 -16.76
N SER A 299 -11.82 17.72 -17.56
CA SER A 299 -11.37 18.71 -18.56
C SER A 299 -12.07 18.59 -19.91
N GLY A 300 -12.79 17.50 -20.15
CA GLY A 300 -13.52 17.24 -21.39
C GLY A 300 -15.03 17.30 -21.24
N ALA A 301 -15.47 17.69 -20.07
CA ALA A 301 -16.89 17.84 -19.74
C ALA A 301 -17.40 19.23 -20.13
#